data_63e25270a666897a6fd1c4526e15ae33
#
_entry.id   63e25270a666897a6fd1c4526e15ae33
#
_cell.length_a   1.000
_cell.length_b   1.000
_cell.length_c   1.000
_cell.angle_alpha   90.00
_cell.angle_beta   90.00
_cell.angle_gamma   90.00
#
_symmetry.space_group_name_H-M   'P 1'
#
loop_
_entity.id
_entity.type
_entity.pdbx_description
1 polymer ?
#
loop_
_entity_poly.entity_id
_entity_poly.type
_entity_poly.pdbx_seq_one_letter_code
_entity_poly.pdbx_strand_id
1 'polypeptide(L)'
;MVVACSALVYWNLVPEQWVEACSVFIEGDIDFLTCYVITLICGTILTMDRRLLIQAGIRYFFPVIAGLICAYGFSAVVGEMMGIGWQETIMFISGPIMGGGNGAGAVPMSEIYSEVTGIDKGILYSQLNAVVALGNWISIFFAIILNYIGKKFPDTTGNGVLMKGTGINTNEAKYEFKFIYSDLLVGMSFAAGIFILGNICSKIIPNVHAYAFSILAVALCKIFDLVPKRIEYGCHELYQFAGKNCMTILMGGIGIAMFNLASLFEVLTVRNLIICTVVVFGGVFGSWLMGKVVKFYPVESAITAGLCMSNAGRNGDIYVLTSANRMELMPFAQISSRIGGAIVLFTQSVLAGILL
;
A
#
# COMPACT_ATOMS: atom_id res chain seq x y z
N MET A 1 4.93 -17.45 0.17
CA MET A 1 3.74 -18.24 0.56
C MET A 1 2.74 -18.34 -0.59
N VAL A 2 2.20 -17.24 -1.11
CA VAL A 2 1.26 -17.24 -2.25
C VAL A 2 1.73 -18.12 -3.41
N VAL A 3 2.92 -17.84 -3.97
CA VAL A 3 3.50 -18.61 -5.08
C VAL A 3 3.70 -20.10 -4.74
N ALA A 4 4.14 -20.40 -3.52
CA ALA A 4 4.34 -21.80 -3.11
C ALA A 4 3.00 -22.56 -3.02
N CYS A 5 1.97 -21.95 -2.46
CA CYS A 5 0.63 -22.55 -2.37
C CYS A 5 -0.01 -22.70 -3.76
N SER A 6 0.12 -21.70 -4.62
CA SER A 6 -0.36 -21.77 -6.00
C SER A 6 0.39 -22.84 -6.83
N ALA A 7 1.68 -23.03 -6.59
CA ALA A 7 2.43 -24.10 -7.24
C ALA A 7 1.89 -25.50 -6.86
N LEU A 8 1.49 -25.69 -5.60
CA LEU A 8 0.87 -26.95 -5.16
C LEU A 8 -0.46 -27.22 -5.88
N VAL A 9 -1.26 -26.18 -6.13
CA VAL A 9 -2.49 -26.28 -6.91
C VAL A 9 -2.17 -26.56 -8.39
N TYR A 10 -1.22 -25.83 -8.97
CA TYR A 10 -0.79 -26.00 -10.36
C TYR A 10 -0.30 -27.42 -10.66
N TRP A 11 0.38 -28.07 -9.73
CA TRP A 11 0.83 -29.46 -9.87
C TRP A 11 -0.22 -30.49 -9.42
N ASN A 12 -1.47 -30.08 -9.18
CA ASN A 12 -2.57 -30.96 -8.72
C ASN A 12 -2.26 -31.72 -7.43
N LEU A 13 -1.46 -31.14 -6.52
CA LEU A 13 -1.14 -31.74 -5.23
C LEU A 13 -2.19 -31.41 -4.16
N VAL A 14 -3.06 -30.43 -4.41
CA VAL A 14 -4.18 -30.06 -3.54
C VAL A 14 -5.49 -30.57 -4.17
N PRO A 15 -6.30 -31.39 -3.44
CA PRO A 15 -7.59 -31.86 -3.93
C PRO A 15 -8.55 -30.67 -4.22
N GLU A 16 -9.36 -30.77 -5.28
CA GLU A 16 -10.31 -29.72 -5.69
C GLU A 16 -11.25 -29.28 -4.57
N GLN A 17 -11.70 -30.21 -3.74
CA GLN A 17 -12.56 -29.91 -2.59
C GLN A 17 -11.91 -28.93 -1.60
N TRP A 18 -10.59 -29.00 -1.42
CA TRP A 18 -9.87 -28.07 -0.57
C TRP A 18 -9.68 -26.70 -1.24
N VAL A 19 -9.50 -26.68 -2.55
CA VAL A 19 -9.43 -25.42 -3.33
C VAL A 19 -10.78 -24.70 -3.23
N GLU A 20 -11.88 -25.40 -3.42
CA GLU A 20 -13.25 -24.86 -3.31
C GLU A 20 -13.54 -24.35 -1.88
N ALA A 21 -13.20 -25.13 -0.85
CA ALA A 21 -13.35 -24.68 0.53
C ALA A 21 -12.52 -23.43 0.86
N CYS A 22 -11.31 -23.34 0.34
CA CYS A 22 -10.48 -22.13 0.47
C CYS A 22 -11.08 -20.93 -0.26
N SER A 23 -11.63 -21.13 -1.47
CA SER A 23 -12.30 -20.07 -2.23
C SER A 23 -13.51 -19.51 -1.45
N VAL A 24 -14.36 -20.37 -0.94
CA VAL A 24 -15.52 -19.95 -0.12
C VAL A 24 -15.07 -19.19 1.15
N PHE A 25 -13.99 -19.62 1.79
CA PHE A 25 -13.47 -18.95 2.98
C PHE A 25 -12.86 -17.58 2.67
N ILE A 26 -12.18 -17.44 1.54
CA ILE A 26 -11.48 -16.20 1.17
C ILE A 26 -12.42 -15.20 0.48
N GLU A 27 -13.36 -15.69 -0.36
CA GLU A 27 -14.19 -14.87 -1.27
C GLU A 27 -15.69 -15.15 -1.14
N GLY A 28 -16.16 -15.76 -0.05
CA GLY A 28 -17.59 -16.05 0.17
C GLY A 28 -18.38 -14.78 0.54
N ASP A 29 -19.71 -14.96 0.78
CA ASP A 29 -20.63 -13.85 1.12
C ASP A 29 -20.23 -13.07 2.38
N ILE A 30 -19.59 -13.76 3.34
CA ILE A 30 -18.92 -13.15 4.51
C ILE A 30 -17.46 -13.58 4.42
N ASP A 31 -16.69 -12.88 3.63
CA ASP A 31 -15.35 -13.28 3.30
C ASP A 31 -14.31 -12.80 4.33
N PHE A 32 -13.28 -13.63 4.50
CA PHE A 32 -12.16 -13.33 5.36
C PHE A 32 -11.32 -12.15 4.81
N LEU A 33 -11.31 -12.01 3.49
CA LEU A 33 -10.55 -10.99 2.78
C LEU A 33 -11.07 -9.59 3.10
N THR A 34 -12.37 -9.35 2.97
CA THR A 34 -13.02 -8.07 3.32
C THR A 34 -12.82 -7.72 4.79
N CYS A 35 -12.99 -8.67 5.70
CA CYS A 35 -12.73 -8.46 7.13
C CYS A 35 -11.27 -8.07 7.39
N TYR A 36 -10.33 -8.68 6.69
CA TYR A 36 -8.92 -8.37 6.78
C TYR A 36 -8.61 -6.96 6.24
N VAL A 37 -9.11 -6.63 5.04
CA VAL A 37 -8.89 -5.32 4.40
C VAL A 37 -9.41 -4.18 5.25
N ILE A 38 -10.65 -4.26 5.76
CA ILE A 38 -11.20 -3.19 6.58
C ILE A 38 -10.47 -3.03 7.92
N THR A 39 -9.98 -4.14 8.49
CA THR A 39 -9.10 -4.12 9.66
C THR A 39 -7.81 -3.37 9.39
N LEU A 40 -7.18 -3.60 8.22
CA LEU A 40 -5.98 -2.88 7.84
C LEU A 40 -6.27 -1.39 7.63
N ILE A 41 -7.35 -1.03 6.94
CA ILE A 41 -7.75 0.37 6.71
C ILE A 41 -7.91 1.10 8.04
N CYS A 42 -8.73 0.58 8.95
CA CYS A 42 -8.96 1.21 10.24
C CYS A 42 -7.68 1.26 11.10
N GLY A 43 -6.99 0.13 11.21
CA GLY A 43 -5.80 0.02 12.04
C GLY A 43 -4.64 0.87 11.54
N THR A 44 -4.40 0.95 10.25
CA THR A 44 -3.29 1.75 9.70
C THR A 44 -3.50 3.24 9.91
N ILE A 45 -4.70 3.76 9.68
CA ILE A 45 -4.99 5.19 9.74
C ILE A 45 -5.11 5.67 11.20
N LEU A 46 -5.86 4.95 12.05
CA LEU A 46 -6.07 5.35 13.44
C LEU A 46 -4.80 5.26 14.31
N THR A 47 -3.89 4.35 13.99
CA THR A 47 -2.67 4.16 14.78
C THR A 47 -1.55 5.16 14.46
N MET A 48 -1.74 6.04 13.50
CA MET A 48 -0.76 7.05 13.16
C MET A 48 -0.67 8.11 14.27
N ASP A 49 0.55 8.57 14.57
CA ASP A 49 0.74 9.68 15.49
C ASP A 49 0.16 10.97 14.89
N ARG A 50 -0.89 11.50 15.56
CA ARG A 50 -1.57 12.73 15.14
C ARG A 50 -0.63 13.94 15.11
N ARG A 51 0.37 14.01 16.01
CA ARG A 51 1.34 15.11 16.03
C ARG A 51 2.28 15.05 14.85
N LEU A 52 2.77 13.86 14.51
CA LEU A 52 3.54 13.62 13.28
C LEU A 52 2.71 13.93 12.03
N LEU A 53 1.43 13.52 12.01
CA LEU A 53 0.48 13.85 10.95
C LEU A 53 0.29 15.36 10.76
N ILE A 54 0.18 16.12 11.84
CA ILE A 54 -0.10 17.57 11.78
C ILE A 54 1.18 18.37 11.52
N GLN A 55 2.29 18.06 12.20
CA GLN A 55 3.52 18.86 12.13
C GLN A 55 4.40 18.55 10.91
N ALA A 56 4.56 17.28 10.60
CA ALA A 56 5.30 16.84 9.42
C ALA A 56 4.35 16.59 8.23
N GLY A 57 3.10 16.21 8.51
CA GLY A 57 2.15 15.69 7.53
C GLY A 57 1.81 16.65 6.42
N ILE A 58 1.53 17.91 6.71
CA ILE A 58 1.17 18.89 5.68
C ILE A 58 2.35 19.09 4.72
N ARG A 59 3.58 19.25 5.24
CA ARG A 59 4.76 19.41 4.39
C ARG A 59 5.14 18.12 3.68
N TYR A 60 4.97 16.98 4.34
CA TYR A 60 5.33 15.68 3.81
C TYR A 60 4.34 15.17 2.74
N PHE A 61 3.11 15.65 2.81
CA PHE A 61 2.08 15.36 1.81
C PHE A 61 2.49 15.80 0.39
N PHE A 62 3.15 16.96 0.26
CA PHE A 62 3.56 17.47 -1.05
C PHE A 62 4.56 16.56 -1.78
N PRO A 63 5.66 16.06 -1.16
CA PRO A 63 6.53 15.06 -1.79
C PRO A 63 5.84 13.77 -2.17
N VAL A 64 4.89 13.28 -1.35
CA VAL A 64 4.10 12.08 -1.63
C VAL A 64 3.26 12.30 -2.90
N ILE A 65 2.50 13.38 -2.98
CA ILE A 65 1.66 13.70 -4.15
C ILE A 65 2.52 13.96 -5.40
N ALA A 66 3.61 14.70 -5.27
CA ALA A 66 4.50 14.95 -6.40
C ALA A 66 5.14 13.66 -6.93
N GLY A 67 5.54 12.77 -6.03
CA GLY A 67 6.02 11.43 -6.38
C GLY A 67 4.96 10.64 -7.15
N LEU A 68 3.73 10.65 -6.67
CA LEU A 68 2.61 9.95 -7.31
C LEU A 68 2.30 10.51 -8.70
N ILE A 69 2.22 11.85 -8.84
CA ILE A 69 1.96 12.51 -10.13
C ILE A 69 3.06 12.20 -11.15
N CYS A 70 4.33 12.26 -10.73
CA CYS A 70 5.45 11.95 -11.61
C CYS A 70 5.50 10.46 -11.97
N ALA A 71 5.20 9.56 -11.01
CA ALA A 71 5.14 8.12 -11.26
C ALA A 71 4.08 7.79 -12.32
N TYR A 72 2.87 8.31 -12.16
CA TYR A 72 1.77 8.11 -13.10
C TYR A 72 2.03 8.80 -14.45
N GLY A 73 2.51 10.03 -14.42
CA GLY A 73 2.76 10.79 -15.65
C GLY A 73 3.85 10.16 -16.51
N PHE A 74 5.00 9.81 -15.93
CA PHE A 74 6.10 9.19 -16.70
C PHE A 74 5.73 7.81 -17.20
N SER A 75 5.09 6.99 -16.37
CA SER A 75 4.68 5.65 -16.79
C SER A 75 3.57 5.67 -17.84
N ALA A 76 2.62 6.60 -17.76
CA ALA A 76 1.58 6.79 -18.76
C ALA A 76 2.18 7.11 -20.14
N VAL A 77 3.14 8.04 -20.18
CA VAL A 77 3.84 8.41 -21.43
C VAL A 77 4.60 7.21 -22.01
N VAL A 78 5.37 6.50 -21.16
CA VAL A 78 6.15 5.34 -21.62
C VAL A 78 5.23 4.17 -21.99
N GLY A 79 4.15 3.94 -21.25
CA GLY A 79 3.16 2.91 -21.56
C GLY A 79 2.48 3.14 -22.91
N GLU A 80 2.14 4.38 -23.22
CA GLU A 80 1.60 4.77 -24.53
C GLU A 80 2.63 4.54 -25.63
N MET A 81 3.88 4.95 -25.44
CA MET A 81 4.96 4.72 -26.41
C MET A 81 5.26 3.23 -26.64
N MET A 82 5.02 2.38 -25.65
CA MET A 82 5.23 0.93 -25.74
C MET A 82 3.98 0.16 -26.21
N GLY A 83 2.88 0.88 -26.52
CA GLY A 83 1.65 0.29 -27.08
C GLY A 83 0.80 -0.48 -26.08
N ILE A 84 0.93 -0.21 -24.77
CA ILE A 84 0.03 -0.74 -23.74
C ILE A 84 -1.20 0.15 -23.59
N GLY A 85 -1.03 1.45 -23.75
CA GLY A 85 -2.01 2.47 -23.43
C GLY A 85 -1.78 3.06 -22.03
N TRP A 86 -2.03 4.37 -21.91
CA TRP A 86 -1.83 5.08 -20.65
C TRP A 86 -2.81 4.64 -19.54
N GLN A 87 -4.05 4.29 -19.91
CA GLN A 87 -5.08 3.85 -18.97
C GLN A 87 -4.68 2.53 -18.31
N GLU A 88 -4.37 1.53 -19.13
CA GLU A 88 -3.95 0.21 -18.65
C GLU A 88 -2.67 0.29 -17.83
N THR A 89 -1.72 1.14 -18.24
CA THR A 89 -0.48 1.37 -17.49
C THR A 89 -0.75 1.98 -16.09
N ILE A 90 -1.63 2.97 -16.00
CA ILE A 90 -1.97 3.58 -14.71
C ILE A 90 -2.72 2.58 -13.82
N MET A 91 -3.70 1.86 -14.37
CA MET A 91 -4.54 0.98 -13.58
C MET A 91 -3.80 -0.29 -13.15
N PHE A 92 -3.14 -0.98 -14.06
CA PHE A 92 -2.59 -2.31 -13.78
C PHE A 92 -1.09 -2.33 -13.42
N ILE A 93 -0.35 -1.23 -13.62
CA ILE A 93 1.08 -1.18 -13.31
C ILE A 93 1.38 -0.11 -12.25
N SER A 94 1.06 1.16 -12.53
CA SER A 94 1.47 2.27 -11.66
C SER A 94 0.69 2.32 -10.35
N GLY A 95 -0.63 2.12 -10.42
CA GLY A 95 -1.50 2.06 -9.24
C GLY A 95 -1.07 1.02 -8.23
N PRO A 96 -0.93 -0.26 -8.62
CA PRO A 96 -0.50 -1.32 -7.72
C PRO A 96 0.89 -1.08 -7.13
N ILE A 97 1.88 -0.64 -7.92
CA ILE A 97 3.24 -0.34 -7.42
C ILE A 97 3.21 0.74 -6.35
N MET A 98 2.46 1.83 -6.58
CA MET A 98 2.38 2.96 -5.66
C MET A 98 1.33 2.78 -4.54
N GLY A 99 0.62 1.64 -4.53
CA GLY A 99 -0.52 1.38 -3.65
C GLY A 99 -0.18 0.99 -2.20
N GLY A 100 1.08 1.03 -1.79
CA GLY A 100 1.48 0.70 -0.41
C GLY A 100 1.57 -0.80 -0.12
N GLY A 101 1.74 -1.65 -1.14
CA GLY A 101 2.03 -3.08 -1.03
C GLY A 101 0.85 -4.02 -1.26
N ASN A 102 1.06 -5.31 -1.00
CA ASN A 102 0.09 -6.33 -1.36
C ASN A 102 -1.21 -6.23 -0.54
N GLY A 103 -1.10 -6.22 0.79
CA GLY A 103 -2.27 -6.32 1.67
C GLY A 103 -3.15 -5.07 1.69
N ALA A 104 -2.54 -3.87 1.60
CA ALA A 104 -3.27 -2.60 1.64
C ALA A 104 -3.53 -2.01 0.24
N GLY A 105 -2.86 -2.52 -0.79
CA GLY A 105 -2.94 -2.04 -2.17
C GLY A 105 -3.48 -3.09 -3.12
N ALA A 106 -2.68 -4.09 -3.50
CA ALA A 106 -3.03 -5.04 -4.57
C ALA A 106 -4.31 -5.85 -4.28
N VAL A 107 -4.51 -6.27 -3.03
CA VAL A 107 -5.70 -7.03 -2.62
C VAL A 107 -6.98 -6.21 -2.80
N PRO A 108 -7.15 -5.04 -2.14
CA PRO A 108 -8.37 -4.26 -2.33
C PRO A 108 -8.53 -3.71 -3.76
N MET A 109 -7.42 -3.45 -4.49
CA MET A 109 -7.51 -3.07 -5.90
C MET A 109 -8.07 -4.19 -6.77
N SER A 110 -7.68 -5.45 -6.53
CA SER A 110 -8.23 -6.59 -7.28
C SER A 110 -9.73 -6.75 -7.10
N GLU A 111 -10.25 -6.46 -5.90
CA GLU A 111 -11.70 -6.45 -5.66
C GLU A 111 -12.39 -5.30 -6.39
N ILE A 112 -11.88 -4.07 -6.25
CA ILE A 112 -12.41 -2.89 -6.92
C ILE A 112 -12.49 -3.11 -8.44
N TYR A 113 -11.42 -3.63 -9.02
CA TYR A 113 -11.35 -3.86 -10.47
C TYR A 113 -12.26 -5.01 -10.91
N SER A 114 -12.35 -6.07 -10.11
CA SER A 114 -13.26 -7.20 -10.38
C SER A 114 -14.72 -6.76 -10.41
N GLU A 115 -15.14 -5.90 -9.49
CA GLU A 115 -16.51 -5.36 -9.46
C GLU A 115 -16.85 -4.53 -10.72
N VAL A 116 -15.88 -3.79 -11.23
CA VAL A 116 -16.09 -2.92 -12.41
C VAL A 116 -15.98 -3.70 -13.71
N THR A 117 -14.97 -4.58 -13.83
CA THR A 117 -14.65 -5.27 -15.10
C THR A 117 -15.35 -6.62 -15.25
N GLY A 118 -15.82 -7.22 -14.16
CA GLY A 118 -16.34 -8.60 -14.13
C GLY A 118 -15.27 -9.68 -14.31
N ILE A 119 -13.97 -9.29 -14.32
CA ILE A 119 -12.85 -10.24 -14.40
C ILE A 119 -12.66 -10.89 -13.02
N ASP A 120 -12.29 -12.17 -13.00
CA ASP A 120 -12.02 -12.92 -11.79
C ASP A 120 -10.95 -12.24 -10.90
N LYS A 121 -11.25 -12.11 -9.61
CA LYS A 121 -10.37 -11.45 -8.62
C LYS A 121 -8.98 -12.10 -8.56
N GLY A 122 -8.91 -13.42 -8.69
CA GLY A 122 -7.66 -14.16 -8.63
C GLY A 122 -6.73 -13.85 -9.80
N ILE A 123 -7.29 -13.70 -11.00
CA ILE A 123 -6.54 -13.29 -12.19
C ILE A 123 -5.97 -11.89 -11.98
N LEU A 124 -6.84 -10.95 -11.60
CA LEU A 124 -6.45 -9.56 -11.33
C LEU A 124 -5.39 -9.48 -10.23
N TYR A 125 -5.64 -10.15 -9.08
CA TYR A 125 -4.66 -10.16 -7.99
C TYR A 125 -3.31 -10.72 -8.43
N SER A 126 -3.28 -11.79 -9.21
CA SER A 126 -2.04 -12.39 -9.71
C SER A 126 -1.21 -11.40 -10.52
N GLN A 127 -1.86 -10.66 -11.42
CA GLN A 127 -1.23 -9.61 -12.22
C GLN A 127 -0.71 -8.47 -11.35
N LEU A 128 -1.56 -7.92 -10.47
CA LEU A 128 -1.21 -6.79 -9.61
C LEU A 128 -0.07 -7.15 -8.64
N ASN A 129 -0.11 -8.34 -8.03
CA ASN A 129 0.92 -8.82 -7.11
C ASN A 129 2.28 -9.01 -7.79
N ALA A 130 2.28 -9.51 -9.04
CA ALA A 130 3.52 -9.65 -9.82
C ALA A 130 4.19 -8.29 -10.06
N VAL A 131 3.40 -7.29 -10.42
CA VAL A 131 3.87 -5.92 -10.65
C VAL A 131 4.40 -5.28 -9.36
N VAL A 132 3.68 -5.46 -8.23
CA VAL A 132 4.14 -4.99 -6.90
C VAL A 132 5.46 -5.64 -6.50
N ALA A 133 5.62 -6.94 -6.76
CA ALA A 133 6.88 -7.64 -6.50
C ALA A 133 8.04 -7.05 -7.29
N LEU A 134 7.84 -6.79 -8.60
CA LEU A 134 8.85 -6.11 -9.44
C LEU A 134 9.17 -4.72 -8.91
N GLY A 135 8.16 -3.91 -8.58
CA GLY A 135 8.31 -2.58 -8.00
C GLY A 135 9.15 -2.61 -6.72
N ASN A 136 8.92 -3.58 -5.85
CA ASN A 136 9.68 -3.76 -4.60
C ASN A 136 11.17 -4.04 -4.87
N TRP A 137 11.50 -4.92 -5.79
CA TRP A 137 12.90 -5.23 -6.15
C TRP A 137 13.61 -4.01 -6.73
N ILE A 138 12.93 -3.30 -7.62
CA ILE A 138 13.45 -2.08 -8.23
C ILE A 138 13.65 -0.99 -7.16
N SER A 139 12.72 -0.85 -6.21
CA SER A 139 12.82 0.12 -5.11
C SER A 139 14.03 -0.13 -4.22
N ILE A 140 14.34 -1.39 -3.90
CA ILE A 140 15.54 -1.77 -3.15
C ILE A 140 16.81 -1.37 -3.92
N PHE A 141 16.83 -1.62 -5.23
CA PHE A 141 17.96 -1.22 -6.07
C PHE A 141 18.16 0.30 -6.11
N PHE A 142 17.07 1.06 -6.29
CA PHE A 142 17.14 2.53 -6.24
C PHE A 142 17.55 3.07 -4.85
N ALA A 143 17.19 2.37 -3.77
CA ALA A 143 17.62 2.74 -2.42
C ALA A 143 19.16 2.70 -2.27
N ILE A 144 19.79 1.68 -2.85
CA ILE A 144 21.26 1.56 -2.88
C ILE A 144 21.87 2.72 -3.69
N ILE A 145 21.28 3.04 -4.85
CA ILE A 145 21.73 4.18 -5.69
C ILE A 145 21.61 5.50 -4.93
N LEU A 146 20.47 5.76 -4.29
CA LEU A 146 20.25 7.00 -3.52
C LEU A 146 21.21 7.11 -2.33
N ASN A 147 21.54 6.00 -1.66
CA ASN A 147 22.55 5.98 -0.62
C ASN A 147 23.93 6.36 -1.16
N TYR A 148 24.30 5.85 -2.34
CA TYR A 148 25.55 6.22 -3.01
C TYR A 148 25.57 7.70 -3.39
N ILE A 149 24.46 8.24 -3.94
CA ILE A 149 24.32 9.66 -4.28
C ILE A 149 24.46 10.54 -3.02
N GLY A 150 23.82 10.16 -1.91
CA GLY A 150 23.93 10.89 -0.65
C GLY A 150 25.37 10.93 -0.11
N LYS A 151 26.13 9.84 -0.24
CA LYS A 151 27.55 9.80 0.13
C LYS A 151 28.42 10.68 -0.77
N LYS A 152 28.13 10.74 -2.07
CA LYS A 152 28.87 11.54 -3.04
C LYS A 152 28.54 13.02 -2.96
N PHE A 153 27.30 13.37 -2.63
CA PHE A 153 26.79 14.74 -2.54
C PHE A 153 26.18 15.01 -1.15
N PRO A 154 27.00 15.29 -0.12
CA PRO A 154 26.54 15.46 1.26
C PRO A 154 25.46 16.52 1.47
N ASP A 155 25.41 17.55 0.63
CA ASP A 155 24.39 18.61 0.71
C ASP A 155 22.98 18.15 0.38
N THR A 156 22.85 16.98 -0.25
CA THR A 156 21.56 16.40 -0.66
C THR A 156 20.98 15.46 0.37
N THR A 157 21.74 15.13 1.42
CA THR A 157 21.34 14.13 2.43
C THR A 157 21.45 14.70 3.85
N GLY A 158 20.50 14.30 4.70
CA GLY A 158 20.51 14.56 6.15
C GLY A 158 20.98 13.35 6.96
N ASN A 159 21.49 12.27 6.30
CA ASN A 159 21.95 11.05 6.95
C ASN A 159 20.95 10.48 7.96
N GLY A 160 19.69 10.33 7.54
CA GLY A 160 18.60 9.85 8.38
C GLY A 160 17.73 10.95 9.00
N VAL A 161 18.05 12.22 8.74
CA VAL A 161 17.21 13.37 9.14
C VAL A 161 16.47 13.90 7.91
N LEU A 162 15.13 13.89 7.95
CA LEU A 162 14.31 14.33 6.80
C LEU A 162 14.31 15.84 6.65
N MET A 163 14.16 16.60 7.74
CA MET A 163 13.93 18.05 7.71
C MET A 163 15.20 18.84 8.02
N LYS A 164 15.50 19.86 7.20
CA LYS A 164 16.61 20.78 7.46
C LYS A 164 16.29 21.68 8.67
N GLY A 165 17.17 21.68 9.66
CA GLY A 165 17.11 22.62 10.79
C GLY A 165 16.17 22.25 11.94
N THR A 166 15.57 21.09 11.94
CA THR A 166 14.76 20.59 13.05
C THR A 166 15.33 19.28 13.56
N GLY A 167 15.98 19.30 14.71
CA GLY A 167 16.27 18.08 15.47
C GLY A 167 14.95 17.51 16.04
N ILE A 168 14.08 17.00 15.17
CA ILE A 168 12.94 16.21 15.63
C ILE A 168 13.53 14.88 16.07
N ASN A 169 13.70 14.73 17.38
CA ASN A 169 13.90 13.43 17.98
C ASN A 169 12.64 12.61 17.69
N THR A 170 12.72 11.73 16.70
CA THR A 170 11.74 10.69 16.43
C THR A 170 11.85 9.59 17.49
N ASN A 171 11.86 9.97 18.76
CA ASN A 171 11.58 9.01 19.80
C ASN A 171 10.11 8.66 19.63
N GLU A 172 9.85 7.52 19.00
CA GLU A 172 8.56 6.87 19.06
C GLU A 172 8.10 6.92 20.52
N ALA A 173 6.97 7.56 20.76
CA ALA A 173 6.26 7.32 21.99
C ALA A 173 5.93 5.81 21.97
N LYS A 174 6.80 5.01 22.59
CA LYS A 174 6.54 3.60 22.82
C LYS A 174 5.36 3.55 23.78
N TYR A 175 4.18 3.48 23.20
CA TYR A 175 3.02 3.11 23.97
C TYR A 175 3.23 1.64 24.37
N GLU A 176 3.57 1.40 25.63
CA GLU A 176 3.52 0.06 26.22
C GLU A 176 2.05 -0.33 26.39
N PHE A 177 1.49 -0.96 25.37
CA PHE A 177 0.13 -1.46 25.41
C PHE A 177 0.11 -2.81 26.09
N LYS A 178 -0.74 -2.96 27.11
CA LYS A 178 -1.15 -4.26 27.61
C LYS A 178 -2.25 -4.78 26.69
N PHE A 179 -1.98 -5.90 26.01
CA PHE A 179 -2.96 -6.58 25.19
C PHE A 179 -4.19 -6.99 26.01
N ILE A 180 -5.37 -6.53 25.61
CA ILE A 180 -6.64 -6.85 26.26
C ILE A 180 -7.60 -7.38 25.20
N TYR A 181 -8.05 -8.63 25.35
CA TYR A 181 -8.96 -9.28 24.37
C TYR A 181 -10.25 -8.48 24.10
N SER A 182 -10.81 -7.81 25.12
CA SER A 182 -12.02 -6.99 24.94
C SER A 182 -11.80 -5.83 23.97
N ASP A 183 -10.60 -5.31 23.87
CA ASP A 183 -10.29 -4.18 23.00
C ASP A 183 -10.19 -4.60 21.52
N LEU A 184 -9.82 -5.85 21.24
CA LEU A 184 -9.93 -6.45 19.90
C LEU A 184 -11.37 -6.41 19.37
N LEU A 185 -12.34 -6.80 20.21
CA LEU A 185 -13.75 -6.77 19.84
C LEU A 185 -14.26 -5.36 19.61
N VAL A 186 -13.79 -4.40 20.41
CA VAL A 186 -14.11 -2.97 20.21
C VAL A 186 -13.56 -2.48 18.87
N GLY A 187 -12.31 -2.81 18.53
CA GLY A 187 -11.70 -2.49 17.23
C GLY A 187 -12.44 -3.13 16.06
N MET A 188 -12.82 -4.40 16.19
CA MET A 188 -13.57 -5.13 15.17
C MET A 188 -14.97 -4.55 14.96
N SER A 189 -15.67 -4.19 16.04
CA SER A 189 -16.99 -3.56 15.95
C SER A 189 -16.92 -2.18 15.26
N PHE A 190 -15.89 -1.40 15.57
CA PHE A 190 -15.65 -0.12 14.91
C PHE A 190 -15.34 -0.33 13.42
N ALA A 191 -14.46 -1.27 13.06
CA ALA A 191 -14.12 -1.58 11.68
C ALA A 191 -15.36 -2.02 10.88
N ALA A 192 -16.20 -2.88 11.44
CA ALA A 192 -17.47 -3.28 10.84
C ALA A 192 -18.41 -2.08 10.64
N GLY A 193 -18.53 -1.19 11.63
CA GLY A 193 -19.33 0.03 11.51
C GLY A 193 -18.85 0.95 10.38
N ILE A 194 -17.54 1.15 10.26
CA ILE A 194 -16.93 1.92 9.16
C ILE A 194 -17.20 1.27 7.80
N PHE A 195 -17.12 -0.05 7.70
CA PHE A 195 -17.41 -0.76 6.45
C PHE A 195 -18.88 -0.62 6.04
N ILE A 196 -19.82 -0.77 6.99
CA ILE A 196 -21.24 -0.54 6.74
C ILE A 196 -21.48 0.88 6.25
N LEU A 197 -20.86 1.88 6.89
CA LEU A 197 -20.93 3.28 6.46
C LEU A 197 -20.39 3.46 5.05
N GLY A 198 -19.25 2.85 4.73
CA GLY A 198 -18.66 2.86 3.39
C GLY A 198 -19.60 2.28 2.32
N ASN A 199 -20.23 1.14 2.63
CA ASN A 199 -21.21 0.50 1.75
C ASN A 199 -22.47 1.36 1.54
N ILE A 200 -22.96 2.04 2.58
CA ILE A 200 -24.09 2.97 2.44
C ILE A 200 -23.72 4.13 1.51
N CYS A 201 -22.54 4.73 1.70
CA CYS A 201 -22.05 5.82 0.87
C CYS A 201 -21.84 5.38 -0.59
N SER A 202 -21.30 4.19 -0.83
CA SER A 202 -21.10 3.62 -2.16
C SER A 202 -22.43 3.43 -2.92
N LYS A 203 -23.52 3.08 -2.22
CA LYS A 203 -24.86 3.00 -2.83
C LYS A 203 -25.45 4.36 -3.20
N ILE A 204 -25.03 5.43 -2.50
CA ILE A 204 -25.50 6.81 -2.78
C ILE A 204 -24.69 7.44 -3.91
N ILE A 205 -23.40 7.19 -3.95
CA ILE A 205 -22.48 7.72 -4.98
C ILE A 205 -21.96 6.54 -5.79
N PRO A 206 -22.58 6.22 -6.93
CA PRO A 206 -22.13 5.12 -7.78
C PRO A 206 -20.72 5.40 -8.34
N ASN A 207 -20.03 4.37 -8.79
CA ASN A 207 -18.66 4.40 -9.35
C ASN A 207 -17.54 4.66 -8.34
N VAL A 208 -17.81 4.62 -7.03
CA VAL A 208 -16.77 4.68 -6.00
C VAL A 208 -16.95 3.53 -5.02
N HIS A 209 -15.91 2.71 -4.88
CA HIS A 209 -15.94 1.52 -4.04
C HIS A 209 -16.08 1.85 -2.53
N ALA A 210 -16.72 0.96 -1.75
CA ALA A 210 -16.96 1.13 -0.32
C ALA A 210 -15.68 1.38 0.49
N TYR A 211 -14.54 0.80 0.08
CA TYR A 211 -13.25 1.01 0.76
C TYR A 211 -12.79 2.46 0.68
N ALA A 212 -13.02 3.17 -0.43
CA ALA A 212 -12.67 4.58 -0.54
C ALA A 212 -13.42 5.45 0.48
N PHE A 213 -14.71 5.22 0.64
CA PHE A 213 -15.50 5.90 1.68
C PHE A 213 -15.10 5.52 3.09
N SER A 214 -14.75 4.25 3.31
CA SER A 214 -14.23 3.78 4.59
C SER A 214 -12.91 4.47 4.96
N ILE A 215 -11.98 4.63 4.00
CA ILE A 215 -10.72 5.37 4.17
C ILE A 215 -11.01 6.83 4.55
N LEU A 216 -11.89 7.50 3.81
CA LEU A 216 -12.27 8.89 4.10
C LEU A 216 -12.90 9.03 5.49
N ALA A 217 -13.82 8.14 5.86
CA ALA A 217 -14.49 8.18 7.15
C ALA A 217 -13.49 8.02 8.30
N VAL A 218 -12.59 7.04 8.22
CA VAL A 218 -11.55 6.83 9.25
C VAL A 218 -10.56 7.98 9.32
N ALA A 219 -10.16 8.54 8.16
CA ALA A 219 -9.26 9.69 8.10
C ALA A 219 -9.90 10.93 8.76
N LEU A 220 -11.17 11.21 8.47
CA LEU A 220 -11.92 12.29 9.10
C LEU A 220 -12.05 12.07 10.62
N CYS A 221 -12.37 10.84 11.04
CA CYS A 221 -12.42 10.47 12.45
C CYS A 221 -11.08 10.76 13.17
N LYS A 222 -9.95 10.46 12.52
CA LYS A 222 -8.61 10.69 13.08
C LYS A 222 -8.23 12.17 13.11
N ILE A 223 -8.51 12.92 12.06
CA ILE A 223 -8.20 14.37 11.95
C ILE A 223 -8.96 15.16 13.00
N PHE A 224 -10.26 14.90 13.14
CA PHE A 224 -11.13 15.61 14.07
C PHE A 224 -11.15 15.07 15.50
N ASP A 225 -10.32 14.01 15.78
CA ASP A 225 -10.25 13.38 17.11
C ASP A 225 -11.62 12.88 17.62
N LEU A 226 -12.44 12.37 16.71
CA LEU A 226 -13.81 11.91 17.02
C LEU A 226 -13.84 10.55 17.70
N VAL A 227 -12.74 9.80 17.64
CA VAL A 227 -12.67 8.41 18.12
C VAL A 227 -12.05 8.38 19.52
N PRO A 228 -12.74 7.81 20.52
CA PRO A 228 -12.18 7.59 21.83
C PRO A 228 -10.88 6.75 21.78
N LYS A 229 -9.93 7.06 22.66
CA LYS A 229 -8.63 6.37 22.71
C LYS A 229 -8.74 4.84 22.83
N ARG A 230 -9.76 4.35 23.54
CA ARG A 230 -10.01 2.92 23.65
C ARG A 230 -10.29 2.25 22.29
N ILE A 231 -11.01 2.93 21.40
CA ILE A 231 -11.28 2.43 20.04
C ILE A 231 -10.02 2.49 19.19
N GLU A 232 -9.22 3.56 19.29
CA GLU A 232 -7.93 3.63 18.61
C GLU A 232 -7.02 2.46 19.02
N TYR A 233 -6.97 2.16 20.33
CA TYR A 233 -6.22 1.01 20.85
C TYR A 233 -6.77 -0.32 20.33
N GLY A 234 -8.08 -0.49 20.35
CA GLY A 234 -8.72 -1.68 19.83
C GLY A 234 -8.39 -1.91 18.35
N CYS A 235 -8.44 -0.87 17.52
CA CYS A 235 -8.04 -0.95 16.13
C CYS A 235 -6.54 -1.22 15.96
N HIS A 236 -5.67 -0.68 16.84
CA HIS A 236 -4.25 -0.97 16.84
C HIS A 236 -3.98 -2.45 17.13
N GLU A 237 -4.54 -2.98 18.21
CA GLU A 237 -4.38 -4.38 18.61
C GLU A 237 -4.91 -5.32 17.54
N LEU A 238 -6.08 -5.01 16.97
CA LEU A 238 -6.66 -5.77 15.87
C LEU A 238 -5.75 -5.77 14.63
N TYR A 239 -5.19 -4.62 14.27
CA TYR A 239 -4.23 -4.49 13.17
C TYR A 239 -2.96 -5.32 13.41
N GLN A 240 -2.40 -5.25 14.63
CA GLN A 240 -1.21 -6.03 14.98
C GLN A 240 -1.51 -7.53 14.98
N PHE A 241 -2.66 -7.93 15.51
CA PHE A 241 -3.11 -9.32 15.49
C PHE A 241 -3.29 -9.82 14.05
N ALA A 242 -4.04 -9.08 13.23
CA ALA A 242 -4.26 -9.43 11.84
C ALA A 242 -2.95 -9.51 11.05
N GLY A 243 -2.07 -8.51 11.20
CA GLY A 243 -0.79 -8.48 10.51
C GLY A 243 0.19 -9.59 10.90
N LYS A 244 0.15 -10.05 12.17
CA LYS A 244 1.06 -11.11 12.65
C LYS A 244 0.52 -12.52 12.44
N ASN A 245 -0.77 -12.72 12.67
CA ASN A 245 -1.37 -14.06 12.72
C ASN A 245 -2.20 -14.38 11.47
N CYS A 246 -2.95 -13.41 10.96
CA CYS A 246 -3.86 -13.66 9.84
C CYS A 246 -3.17 -13.53 8.47
N MET A 247 -2.07 -12.76 8.37
CA MET A 247 -1.35 -12.54 7.11
C MET A 247 -0.90 -13.85 6.45
N THR A 248 -0.42 -14.80 7.24
CA THR A 248 0.04 -16.11 6.74
C THR A 248 -1.12 -16.93 6.18
N ILE A 249 -2.23 -16.96 6.91
CA ILE A 249 -3.45 -17.67 6.51
C ILE A 249 -4.02 -17.05 5.24
N LEU A 250 -4.13 -15.72 5.21
CA LEU A 250 -4.59 -14.98 4.04
C LEU A 250 -3.72 -15.25 2.81
N MET A 251 -2.41 -15.11 2.93
CA MET A 251 -1.49 -15.34 1.80
C MET A 251 -1.49 -16.79 1.34
N GLY A 252 -1.69 -17.75 2.24
CA GLY A 252 -1.86 -19.16 1.90
C GLY A 252 -3.16 -19.41 1.14
N GLY A 253 -4.27 -18.90 1.67
CA GLY A 253 -5.59 -19.02 1.07
C GLY A 253 -5.69 -18.35 -0.31
N ILE A 254 -5.17 -17.13 -0.44
CA ILE A 254 -5.06 -16.43 -1.73
C ILE A 254 -4.22 -17.26 -2.72
N GLY A 255 -3.13 -17.87 -2.28
CA GLY A 255 -2.29 -18.70 -3.14
C GLY A 255 -2.97 -19.97 -3.64
N ILE A 256 -3.92 -20.52 -2.88
CA ILE A 256 -4.69 -21.70 -3.26
C ILE A 256 -5.90 -21.32 -4.11
N ALA A 257 -6.66 -20.31 -3.68
CA ALA A 257 -7.95 -19.97 -4.24
C ALA A 257 -7.89 -18.98 -5.42
N MET A 258 -7.00 -17.97 -5.33
CA MET A 258 -7.02 -16.82 -6.25
C MET A 258 -5.79 -16.75 -7.16
N PHE A 259 -4.60 -17.17 -6.69
CA PHE A 259 -3.36 -16.89 -7.40
C PHE A 259 -3.11 -17.88 -8.54
N ASN A 260 -3.05 -17.37 -9.76
CA ASN A 260 -2.70 -18.16 -10.94
C ASN A 260 -1.20 -17.99 -11.29
N LEU A 261 -0.44 -19.07 -11.16
CA LEU A 261 0.99 -19.06 -11.45
C LEU A 261 1.31 -18.77 -12.94
N ALA A 262 0.45 -19.17 -13.87
CA ALA A 262 0.64 -18.88 -15.29
C ALA A 262 0.56 -17.37 -15.56
N SER A 263 -0.39 -16.66 -14.96
CA SER A 263 -0.52 -15.21 -15.09
C SER A 263 0.70 -14.44 -14.58
N LEU A 264 1.44 -14.99 -13.59
CA LEU A 264 2.70 -14.40 -13.13
C LEU A 264 3.74 -14.35 -14.27
N PHE A 265 3.89 -15.42 -15.04
CA PHE A 265 4.86 -15.48 -16.14
C PHE A 265 4.49 -14.55 -17.29
N GLU A 266 3.20 -14.31 -17.53
CA GLU A 266 2.73 -13.38 -18.55
C GLU A 266 3.10 -11.92 -18.21
N VAL A 267 3.09 -11.57 -16.92
CA VAL A 267 3.46 -10.21 -16.46
C VAL A 267 4.97 -9.98 -16.46
N LEU A 268 5.79 -11.03 -16.31
CA LEU A 268 7.26 -10.93 -16.25
C LEU A 268 7.87 -10.73 -17.65
N THR A 269 7.55 -9.62 -18.29
CA THR A 269 8.10 -9.24 -19.60
C THR A 269 9.10 -8.10 -19.45
N VAL A 270 10.06 -7.99 -20.38
CA VAL A 270 11.01 -6.88 -20.46
C VAL A 270 10.26 -5.54 -20.52
N ARG A 271 9.15 -5.50 -21.23
CA ARG A 271 8.29 -4.33 -21.36
C ARG A 271 7.77 -3.86 -20.00
N ASN A 272 7.18 -4.76 -19.24
CA ASN A 272 6.66 -4.45 -17.90
C ASN A 272 7.80 -4.06 -16.92
N LEU A 273 8.96 -4.69 -17.02
CA LEU A 273 10.13 -4.32 -16.22
C LEU A 273 10.57 -2.87 -16.49
N ILE A 274 10.58 -2.44 -17.74
CA ILE A 274 10.89 -1.04 -18.10
C ILE A 274 9.86 -0.10 -17.49
N ILE A 275 8.56 -0.38 -17.65
CA ILE A 275 7.51 0.48 -17.11
C ILE A 275 7.56 0.53 -15.58
N CYS A 276 7.72 -0.61 -14.90
CA CYS A 276 7.89 -0.66 -13.45
C CYS A 276 9.09 0.21 -13.00
N THR A 277 10.21 0.16 -13.75
CA THR A 277 11.37 1.00 -13.48
C THR A 277 11.05 2.49 -13.64
N VAL A 278 10.29 2.85 -14.66
CA VAL A 278 9.85 4.23 -14.89
C VAL A 278 8.89 4.72 -13.80
N VAL A 279 7.98 3.87 -13.32
CA VAL A 279 7.10 4.19 -12.17
C VAL A 279 7.92 4.52 -10.93
N VAL A 280 8.84 3.63 -10.55
CA VAL A 280 9.68 3.83 -9.37
C VAL A 280 10.58 5.07 -9.53
N PHE A 281 11.18 5.25 -10.71
CA PHE A 281 11.97 6.43 -11.03
C PHE A 281 11.14 7.72 -10.93
N GLY A 282 9.91 7.72 -11.46
CA GLY A 282 8.99 8.85 -11.37
C GLY A 282 8.66 9.21 -9.93
N GLY A 283 8.38 8.20 -9.10
CA GLY A 283 8.17 8.38 -7.65
C GLY A 283 9.37 9.01 -6.95
N VAL A 284 10.57 8.51 -7.22
CA VAL A 284 11.83 9.06 -6.71
C VAL A 284 12.05 10.50 -7.19
N PHE A 285 11.89 10.76 -8.48
CA PHE A 285 12.13 12.07 -9.09
C PHE A 285 11.18 13.13 -8.54
N GLY A 286 9.88 12.85 -8.52
CA GLY A 286 8.88 13.80 -8.02
C GLY A 286 9.07 14.11 -6.53
N SER A 287 9.33 13.09 -5.72
CA SER A 287 9.59 13.23 -4.28
C SER A 287 10.90 13.95 -4.00
N TRP A 288 11.94 13.71 -4.80
CA TRP A 288 13.23 14.44 -4.74
C TRP A 288 13.04 15.91 -5.02
N LEU A 289 12.36 16.25 -6.12
CA LEU A 289 12.17 17.64 -6.56
C LEU A 289 11.34 18.43 -5.54
N MET A 290 10.21 17.87 -5.12
CA MET A 290 9.33 18.52 -4.14
C MET A 290 9.98 18.58 -2.76
N GLY A 291 10.79 17.59 -2.38
CA GLY A 291 11.58 17.62 -1.15
C GLY A 291 12.45 18.87 -1.03
N LYS A 292 13.09 19.29 -2.13
CA LYS A 292 13.85 20.55 -2.16
C LYS A 292 12.97 21.78 -1.90
N VAL A 293 11.76 21.80 -2.49
CA VAL A 293 10.83 22.94 -2.35
C VAL A 293 10.34 23.07 -0.91
N VAL A 294 10.01 21.96 -0.25
CA VAL A 294 9.52 21.96 1.15
C VAL A 294 10.65 21.99 2.19
N LYS A 295 11.91 22.20 1.76
CA LYS A 295 13.11 22.24 2.62
C LYS A 295 13.41 20.93 3.35
N PHE A 296 13.14 19.81 2.71
CA PHE A 296 13.62 18.49 3.13
C PHE A 296 14.96 18.18 2.47
N TYR A 297 15.66 17.21 3.00
CA TYR A 297 16.81 16.65 2.29
C TYR A 297 16.29 15.79 1.14
N PRO A 298 16.71 16.04 -0.11
CA PRO A 298 16.14 15.38 -1.28
C PRO A 298 16.30 13.86 -1.30
N VAL A 299 17.43 13.35 -0.81
CA VAL A 299 17.69 11.89 -0.74
C VAL A 299 16.68 11.24 0.22
N GLU A 300 16.51 11.79 1.42
CA GLU A 300 15.58 11.28 2.42
C GLU A 300 14.13 11.38 1.96
N SER A 301 13.77 12.47 1.29
CA SER A 301 12.45 12.65 0.69
C SER A 301 12.18 11.62 -0.41
N ALA A 302 13.15 11.36 -1.28
CA ALA A 302 13.03 10.37 -2.35
C ALA A 302 12.95 8.94 -1.81
N ILE A 303 13.72 8.61 -0.75
CA ILE A 303 13.66 7.30 -0.11
C ILE A 303 12.30 7.10 0.55
N THR A 304 11.85 8.05 1.38
CA THR A 304 10.61 7.88 2.17
C THR A 304 9.34 8.08 1.34
N ALA A 305 9.20 9.20 0.64
CA ALA A 305 7.99 9.52 -0.11
C ALA A 305 7.94 8.87 -1.52
N GLY A 306 9.10 8.52 -2.08
CA GLY A 306 9.18 7.83 -3.38
C GLY A 306 9.24 6.31 -3.23
N LEU A 307 10.34 5.78 -2.70
CA LEU A 307 10.58 4.34 -2.68
C LEU A 307 9.71 3.59 -1.67
N CYS A 308 9.41 4.17 -0.50
CA CYS A 308 8.55 3.51 0.48
C CYS A 308 7.07 3.50 0.05
N MET A 309 6.67 4.24 -0.97
CA MET A 309 5.37 4.06 -1.62
C MET A 309 5.37 2.93 -2.65
N SER A 310 6.50 2.70 -3.32
CA SER A 310 6.62 1.78 -4.46
C SER A 310 7.15 0.39 -4.09
N ASN A 311 7.02 -0.02 -2.85
CA ASN A 311 7.47 -1.31 -2.36
C ASN A 311 6.32 -2.25 -1.95
N ALA A 312 6.66 -3.42 -1.40
CA ALA A 312 5.68 -4.42 -0.97
C ALA A 312 5.00 -4.10 0.39
N GLY A 313 5.06 -2.86 0.85
CA GLY A 313 4.47 -2.42 2.12
C GLY A 313 5.42 -2.64 3.31
N ARG A 314 4.89 -2.89 4.50
CA ARG A 314 5.61 -2.94 5.79
C ARG A 314 7.00 -3.60 5.75
N ASN A 315 7.11 -4.78 5.17
CA ASN A 315 8.39 -5.47 5.03
C ASN A 315 9.27 -4.80 3.96
N GLY A 316 8.65 -4.25 2.91
CA GLY A 316 9.33 -3.50 1.87
C GLY A 316 9.98 -2.23 2.41
N ASP A 317 9.32 -1.52 3.33
CA ASP A 317 9.89 -0.34 4.00
C ASP A 317 11.20 -0.69 4.71
N ILE A 318 11.24 -1.82 5.43
CA ILE A 318 12.45 -2.29 6.12
C ILE A 318 13.56 -2.57 5.11
N TYR A 319 13.25 -3.25 4.00
CA TYR A 319 14.26 -3.56 2.98
C TYR A 319 14.81 -2.31 2.30
N VAL A 320 13.94 -1.37 1.94
CA VAL A 320 14.34 -0.08 1.32
C VAL A 320 15.20 0.73 2.29
N LEU A 321 14.76 0.92 3.54
CA LEU A 321 15.48 1.72 4.52
C LEU A 321 16.81 1.08 4.95
N THR A 322 16.86 -0.23 5.09
CA THR A 322 18.10 -0.95 5.37
C THR A 322 19.08 -0.82 4.20
N SER A 323 18.61 -0.98 2.97
CA SER A 323 19.44 -0.85 1.76
C SER A 323 19.97 0.58 1.57
N ALA A 324 19.17 1.56 1.97
CA ALA A 324 19.57 2.97 2.00
C ALA A 324 20.44 3.34 3.22
N ASN A 325 20.56 2.46 4.22
CA ASN A 325 21.19 2.74 5.52
C ASN A 325 20.56 3.97 6.21
N ARG A 326 19.21 3.98 6.34
CA ARG A 326 18.38 5.10 6.82
C ARG A 326 17.21 4.62 7.67
N MET A 327 17.43 3.66 8.57
CA MET A 327 16.36 3.06 9.41
C MET A 327 15.67 4.09 10.31
N GLU A 328 16.32 5.20 10.62
CA GLU A 328 15.78 6.33 11.40
C GLU A 328 14.56 6.99 10.72
N LEU A 329 14.42 6.79 9.40
CA LEU A 329 13.30 7.31 8.62
C LEU A 329 12.05 6.43 8.65
N MET A 330 12.05 5.32 9.41
CA MET A 330 10.93 4.37 9.48
C MET A 330 9.56 5.05 9.77
N PRO A 331 9.43 6.03 10.67
CA PRO A 331 8.15 6.71 10.88
C PRO A 331 7.61 7.38 9.62
N PHE A 332 8.48 8.02 8.82
CA PHE A 332 8.09 8.67 7.57
C PHE A 332 7.77 7.65 6.46
N ALA A 333 8.52 6.56 6.39
CA ALA A 333 8.23 5.45 5.50
C ALA A 333 6.83 4.89 5.75
N GLN A 334 6.47 4.68 7.01
CA GLN A 334 5.14 4.21 7.39
C GLN A 334 4.03 5.22 7.05
N ILE A 335 4.29 6.52 7.15
CA ILE A 335 3.35 7.56 6.70
C ILE A 335 3.12 7.44 5.19
N SER A 336 4.19 7.31 4.41
CA SER A 336 4.08 7.14 2.95
C SER A 336 3.29 5.90 2.57
N SER A 337 3.66 4.74 3.10
CA SER A 337 2.99 3.47 2.77
C SER A 337 1.51 3.49 3.16
N ARG A 338 1.16 4.09 4.28
CA ARG A 338 -0.22 4.10 4.80
C ARG A 338 -1.08 5.19 4.18
N ILE A 339 -0.65 6.47 4.29
CA ILE A 339 -1.43 7.59 3.74
C ILE A 339 -1.33 7.60 2.23
N GLY A 340 -0.12 7.48 1.69
CA GLY A 340 0.08 7.42 0.25
C GLY A 340 -0.66 6.25 -0.38
N GLY A 341 -0.58 5.05 0.21
CA GLY A 341 -1.35 3.89 -0.21
C GLY A 341 -2.86 4.11 -0.16
N ALA A 342 -3.38 4.75 0.90
CA ALA A 342 -4.80 5.09 1.01
C ALA A 342 -5.24 6.11 -0.07
N ILE A 343 -4.41 7.11 -0.37
CA ILE A 343 -4.67 8.08 -1.44
C ILE A 343 -4.70 7.37 -2.80
N VAL A 344 -3.75 6.47 -3.03
CA VAL A 344 -3.70 5.69 -4.27
C VAL A 344 -4.92 4.79 -4.39
N LEU A 345 -5.30 4.06 -3.35
CA LEU A 345 -6.48 3.19 -3.37
C LEU A 345 -7.76 3.98 -3.62
N PHE A 346 -7.92 5.14 -2.98
CA PHE A 346 -9.04 6.05 -3.26
C PHE A 346 -9.02 6.52 -4.72
N THR A 347 -7.86 6.96 -5.22
CA THR A 347 -7.72 7.43 -6.61
C THR A 347 -8.02 6.31 -7.61
N GLN A 348 -7.52 5.10 -7.36
CA GLN A 348 -7.77 3.93 -8.22
C GLN A 348 -9.23 3.51 -8.18
N SER A 349 -9.91 3.61 -7.04
CA SER A 349 -11.35 3.34 -6.95
C SER A 349 -12.17 4.30 -7.83
N VAL A 350 -11.82 5.59 -7.81
CA VAL A 350 -12.49 6.60 -8.66
C VAL A 350 -12.14 6.37 -10.14
N LEU A 351 -10.87 6.14 -10.45
CA LEU A 351 -10.42 5.91 -11.82
C LEU A 351 -10.99 4.61 -12.41
N ALA A 352 -11.15 3.56 -11.62
CA ALA A 352 -11.75 2.31 -12.07
C ALA A 352 -13.16 2.53 -12.63
N GLY A 353 -14.00 3.29 -11.93
CA GLY A 353 -15.36 3.62 -12.39
C GLY A 353 -15.41 4.53 -13.63
N ILE A 354 -14.28 5.12 -14.05
CA ILE A 354 -14.23 6.05 -15.21
C ILE A 354 -13.49 5.41 -16.39
N LEU A 355 -12.43 4.63 -16.12
CA LEU A 355 -11.49 4.15 -17.14
C LEU A 355 -11.67 2.68 -17.49
N LEU A 356 -12.20 1.84 -16.59
CA LEU A 356 -12.50 0.42 -16.80
C LEU A 356 -14.00 0.22 -17.04
#